data_2e484737b0bf42da3fe82e83b380c375
#
_entry.id   2e484737b0bf42da3fe82e83b380c375
#
_cell.length_a   1.000
_cell.length_b   1.000
_cell.length_c   1.000
_cell.angle_alpha   90.00
_cell.angle_beta   90.00
_cell.angle_gamma   90.00
#
_symmetry.space_group_name_H-M   'P 1'
#
loop_
_entity.id
_entity.type
_entity.pdbx_description
1 polymer ?
#
loop_
_entity_poly.entity_id
_entity_poly.type
_entity_poly.pdbx_seq_one_letter_code
_entity_poly.pdbx_strand_id
1 'polypeptide(L)' 'ATVPTEPILFMKSSSALCGPCDDVIIPPGACAVDWEVELGIVIGSRATRVTPECALDYVAGYCTVNDISERDWQLQGTGQ' A
#
# COMPACT_ATOMS: atom_id res chain seq x y z
N ALA A 1 1.46 15.63 12.89
CA ALA A 1 0.56 15.30 11.78
C ALA A 1 -0.84 15.04 12.32
N THR A 2 -1.86 15.46 11.56
CA THR A 2 -3.26 15.21 11.92
C THR A 2 -3.76 13.98 11.20
N VAL A 3 -4.65 13.25 11.87
CA VAL A 3 -5.34 12.13 11.23
C VAL A 3 -6.40 12.69 10.29
N PRO A 4 -6.40 12.30 9.01
CA PRO A 4 -7.43 12.79 8.09
C PRO A 4 -8.81 12.26 8.48
N THR A 5 -9.85 13.02 8.14
CA THR A 5 -11.23 12.63 8.41
C THR A 5 -11.71 11.50 7.49
N GLU A 6 -11.07 11.35 6.35
CA GLU A 6 -11.36 10.30 5.37
C GLU A 6 -10.06 9.63 4.95
N PRO A 7 -10.08 8.31 4.67
CA PRO A 7 -8.88 7.65 4.19
C PRO A 7 -8.52 8.15 2.78
N ILE A 8 -7.22 8.28 2.55
CA ILE A 8 -6.69 8.57 1.22
C ILE A 8 -6.61 7.26 0.47
N LEU A 9 -7.33 7.14 -0.64
CA LEU A 9 -7.41 5.91 -1.42
C LEU A 9 -6.58 6.04 -2.70
N PHE A 10 -5.81 5.01 -2.98
CA PHE A 10 -5.04 4.91 -4.22
C PHE A 10 -4.82 3.44 -4.54
N MET A 11 -4.27 3.17 -5.72
CA MET A 11 -4.04 1.82 -6.20
C MET A 11 -2.57 1.61 -6.50
N LYS A 12 -2.13 0.37 -6.34
CA LYS A 12 -0.82 -0.09 -6.78
C LYS A 12 -0.99 -1.06 -7.94
N SER A 13 -0.03 -1.04 -8.87
CA SER A 13 0.00 -2.05 -9.93
C SER A 13 0.30 -3.42 -9.32
N SER A 14 -0.39 -4.45 -9.79
CA SER A 14 -0.08 -5.81 -9.35
C SER A 14 1.34 -6.24 -9.73
N SER A 15 1.93 -5.64 -10.77
CA SER A 15 3.31 -5.89 -11.17
C SER A 15 4.35 -5.34 -10.19
N ALA A 16 3.94 -4.47 -9.27
CA ALA A 16 4.82 -3.93 -8.23
C ALA A 16 5.01 -4.88 -7.04
N LEU A 17 4.26 -5.97 -7.00
CA LEU A 17 4.34 -6.94 -5.91
C LEU A 17 5.54 -7.86 -6.11
N CYS A 18 6.35 -8.01 -5.06
CA CYS A 18 7.45 -8.97 -5.03
C CYS A 18 7.39 -9.81 -3.76
N GLY A 19 8.26 -10.81 -3.66
CA GLY A 19 8.27 -11.69 -2.50
C GLY A 19 8.87 -11.04 -1.26
N PRO A 20 8.64 -11.62 -0.08
CA PRO A 20 9.06 -11.02 1.19
C PRO A 20 10.58 -10.97 1.38
N CYS A 21 11.32 -11.79 0.64
CA CYS A 21 12.78 -11.85 0.73
C CYS A 21 13.47 -11.43 -0.56
N ASP A 22 12.74 -10.87 -1.51
CA ASP A 22 13.30 -10.41 -2.77
C ASP A 22 14.05 -9.11 -2.57
N ASP A 23 15.11 -8.93 -3.34
CA ASP A 23 15.87 -7.68 -3.35
C ASP A 23 15.01 -6.54 -3.92
N VAL A 24 15.15 -5.37 -3.33
CA VAL A 24 14.59 -4.15 -3.87
C VAL A 24 15.65 -3.50 -4.76
N ILE A 25 15.37 -3.45 -6.06
CA ILE A 25 16.32 -2.90 -7.03
C ILE A 25 16.01 -1.42 -7.20
N ILE A 26 16.98 -0.59 -6.83
CA ILE A 26 16.85 0.87 -6.99
C ILE A 26 17.13 1.22 -8.44
N PRO A 27 16.17 1.80 -9.16
CA PRO A 27 16.36 2.12 -10.57
C PRO A 27 17.32 3.28 -10.76
N PRO A 28 17.95 3.38 -11.96
CA PRO A 28 18.82 4.52 -12.27
C PRO A 28 18.09 5.85 -12.09
N GLY A 29 18.76 6.81 -11.45
CA GLY A 29 18.21 8.13 -11.22
C GLY A 29 17.37 8.27 -9.96
N ALA A 30 17.06 7.17 -9.27
CA ALA A 30 16.32 7.23 -8.01
C ALA A 30 17.29 7.54 -6.86
N CYS A 31 17.02 8.61 -6.13
CA CYS A 31 17.89 9.08 -5.05
C CYS A 31 17.21 9.11 -3.68
N ALA A 32 15.90 8.93 -3.63
CA ALA A 32 15.13 9.08 -2.40
C ALA A 32 14.19 7.90 -2.16
N VAL A 33 14.71 6.69 -2.36
CA VAL A 33 13.97 5.45 -2.09
C VAL A 33 13.90 5.23 -0.59
N ASP A 34 12.70 4.98 -0.09
CA ASP A 34 12.42 4.88 1.33
C ASP A 34 11.43 3.77 1.60
N TRP A 35 11.44 3.27 2.82
CA TRP A 35 10.55 2.19 3.26
C TRP A 35 9.27 2.75 3.88
N GLU A 36 8.20 1.95 3.82
CA GLU A 36 6.94 2.23 4.51
C GLU A 36 6.39 0.93 5.07
N VAL A 37 6.58 0.70 6.37
CA VAL A 37 5.99 -0.47 7.00
C VAL A 37 4.50 -0.22 7.20
N GLU A 38 3.67 -1.17 6.75
CA GLU A 38 2.23 -1.03 6.72
C GLU A 38 1.55 -2.32 7.17
N LEU A 39 0.31 -2.19 7.65
CA LEU A 39 -0.56 -3.33 7.89
C LEU A 39 -1.29 -3.70 6.60
N GLY A 40 -1.02 -4.88 6.08
CA GLY A 40 -1.75 -5.43 4.95
C GLY A 40 -2.98 -6.18 5.42
N ILE A 41 -4.12 -5.91 4.80
CA ILE A 41 -5.37 -6.61 5.06
C ILE A 41 -5.73 -7.37 3.79
N VAL A 42 -5.77 -8.70 3.89
CA VAL A 42 -6.09 -9.55 2.74
C VAL A 42 -7.58 -9.84 2.73
N ILE A 43 -8.25 -9.40 1.68
CA ILE A 43 -9.68 -9.66 1.49
C ILE A 43 -9.83 -11.07 0.91
N GLY A 44 -10.60 -11.91 1.58
CA GLY A 44 -10.70 -13.34 1.25
C GLY A 44 -11.93 -13.72 0.45
N SER A 45 -12.93 -12.85 0.39
CA SER A 45 -14.13 -13.08 -0.39
C SER A 45 -14.66 -11.78 -0.96
N ARG A 46 -15.46 -11.87 -2.01
CA ARG A 46 -15.98 -10.69 -2.68
C ARG A 46 -16.80 -9.84 -1.71
N ALA A 47 -16.47 -8.56 -1.62
CA ALA A 47 -17.12 -7.61 -0.73
C ALA A 47 -17.66 -6.44 -1.55
N THR A 48 -18.98 -6.24 -1.50
CA THR A 48 -19.66 -5.15 -2.22
C THR A 48 -20.72 -4.57 -1.30
N ARG A 49 -20.67 -3.27 -1.05
CA ARG A 49 -21.65 -2.57 -0.22
C ARG A 49 -21.77 -3.19 1.18
N VAL A 50 -20.65 -3.57 1.74
CA VAL A 50 -20.60 -4.23 3.04
C VAL A 50 -20.76 -3.19 4.14
N THR A 51 -21.59 -3.50 5.13
CA THR A 51 -21.74 -2.63 6.31
C THR A 51 -20.53 -2.76 7.22
N PRO A 52 -20.20 -1.73 8.03
CA PRO A 52 -19.10 -1.83 8.98
C PRO A 52 -19.20 -3.04 9.92
N GLU A 53 -20.41 -3.41 10.33
CA GLU A 53 -20.64 -4.54 11.24
C GLU A 53 -20.26 -5.88 10.63
N CYS A 54 -20.28 -5.99 9.30
CA CYS A 54 -19.97 -7.22 8.58
C CYS A 54 -18.60 -7.19 7.91
N ALA A 55 -17.88 -6.08 7.98
CA ALA A 55 -16.66 -5.88 7.20
C ALA A 55 -15.58 -6.92 7.49
N LEU A 56 -15.37 -7.28 8.75
CA LEU A 56 -14.34 -8.23 9.14
C LEU A 56 -14.62 -9.66 8.65
N ASP A 57 -15.86 -9.98 8.32
CA ASP A 57 -16.22 -11.29 7.79
C ASP A 57 -15.57 -11.59 6.44
N TYR A 58 -15.15 -10.54 5.73
CA TYR A 58 -14.55 -10.66 4.39
C TYR A 58 -13.03 -10.68 4.42
N VAL A 59 -12.44 -10.56 5.60
CA VAL A 59 -10.98 -10.54 5.76
C VAL A 59 -10.45 -11.96 5.89
N ALA A 60 -9.52 -12.36 5.01
CA ALA A 60 -8.83 -13.64 5.10
C ALA A 60 -7.71 -13.60 6.13
N GLY A 61 -7.05 -12.47 6.28
CA GLY A 61 -5.95 -12.34 7.23
C GLY A 61 -5.22 -11.02 7.11
N TYR A 62 -4.13 -10.92 7.85
CA TYR A 62 -3.31 -9.72 7.94
C TYR A 62 -1.86 -10.08 7.69
N CYS A 63 -1.09 -9.13 7.18
CA CYS A 63 0.34 -9.30 6.98
C CYS A 63 1.06 -7.97 7.11
N THR A 64 2.37 -8.02 7.24
CA THR A 64 3.21 -6.83 7.17
C THR A 64 3.58 -6.59 5.72
N VAL A 65 3.41 -5.35 5.28
CA VAL A 65 3.73 -4.90 3.93
C VAL A 65 4.77 -3.80 4.02
N ASN A 66 5.67 -3.77 3.06
CA ASN A 66 6.62 -2.68 2.91
C ASN A 66 6.35 -1.98 1.57
N ASP A 67 5.72 -0.83 1.63
CA ASP A 67 5.39 -0.02 0.45
C ASP A 67 6.57 0.87 0.09
N ILE A 68 7.58 0.29 -0.55
CA ILE A 68 8.80 1.01 -0.96
C ILE A 68 8.42 2.15 -1.90
N SER A 69 8.86 3.35 -1.55
CA SER A 69 8.49 4.57 -2.28
C SER A 69 9.71 5.39 -2.62
N GLU A 70 9.72 5.95 -3.82
CA GLU A 70 10.70 6.96 -4.23
C GLU A 70 10.09 8.32 -3.92
N ARG A 71 10.58 9.02 -2.90
CA ARG A 71 9.93 10.21 -2.34
C ARG A 71 9.90 11.38 -3.32
N ASP A 72 10.96 11.55 -4.07
CA ASP A 72 11.02 12.64 -5.04
C ASP A 72 9.98 12.45 -6.15
N TRP A 73 9.83 11.22 -6.64
CA TRP A 73 8.86 10.92 -7.68
C TRP A 73 7.43 10.96 -7.16
N GLN A 74 7.23 10.61 -5.91
CA GLN A 74 5.92 10.65 -5.26
C GLN A 74 5.44 12.09 -5.03
N LEU A 75 6.32 12.97 -4.56
CA LEU A 75 5.97 14.29 -4.07
C LEU A 75 6.19 15.41 -5.08
N GLN A 76 7.07 15.19 -6.07
CA GLN A 76 7.33 16.10 -7.17
C GLN A 76 6.47 15.70 -8.37
N GLY A 77 6.25 16.58 -9.30
CA GLY A 77 5.36 16.34 -10.43
C GLY A 77 3.90 16.61 -10.06
N THR A 78 2.98 15.74 -10.48
CA THR A 78 1.55 15.93 -10.21
C THR A 78 1.14 15.52 -8.81
N GLY A 79 2.03 14.89 -8.05
CA GLY A 79 1.75 14.37 -6.74
C GLY A 79 0.95 13.06 -6.79
N GLN A 80 0.59 12.64 -5.63
CA GLN A 80 -0.17 11.40 -5.46
C GLN A 80 -1.60 11.69 -5.14
#